data_6eeda7272189e72bead1af2fcf56102a
#
_entry.id   6eeda7272189e72bead1af2fcf56102a
#
_cell.length_a   1.000
_cell.length_b   1.000
_cell.length_c   1.000
_cell.angle_alpha   90.00
_cell.angle_beta   90.00
_cell.angle_gamma   90.00
#
_symmetry.space_group_name_H-M   'P 1'
#
loop_
_entity.id
_entity.type
_entity.pdbx_description
1 polymer ?
#
loop_
_entity_poly.entity_id
_entity_poly.type
_entity_poly.pdbx_seq_one_letter_code
_entity_poly.pdbx_strand_id
1 'polypeptide(L)'
;MLRITSRLLIFLLSFYATAAIAGGVPASCVANNIKLQVITSGGFAAAYQQLAPQFTALSGIEVETSFGSSSGGAPDSIPERLKRSEHFDVLIMSRSSLDRLTAAGYVIPDSRRNLVESLIGMAVKEGAAKPDISTHKAFIDELMQAESIGYSASASGTYLSTVLWPKLGIWEKIHHKSRRIESERVASVVARGDVEIGFQQISEILPIEGAKFVGPIPNTLQKSTLFSAAITSQSGNVAEARCLINYLSSPAVASIIRSVGLSPISKLEAVYD
;
A
#
# COMPACT_ATOMS: atom_id res chain seq x y z
N MET A 1 -18.67 -67.21 -47.03
CA MET A 1 -18.90 -66.93 -45.61
C MET A 1 -17.82 -66.02 -45.13
N LEU A 2 -18.08 -64.69 -45.02
CA LEU A 2 -17.10 -63.69 -44.63
C LEU A 2 -17.55 -63.07 -43.28
N ARG A 3 -16.82 -63.36 -42.23
CA ARG A 3 -17.09 -62.79 -40.89
C ARG A 3 -16.39 -61.44 -40.75
N ILE A 4 -17.18 -60.35 -40.68
CA ILE A 4 -16.73 -59.02 -40.41
C ILE A 4 -16.76 -58.84 -38.86
N THR A 5 -15.59 -58.74 -38.23
CA THR A 5 -15.47 -58.41 -36.81
C THR A 5 -15.33 -56.88 -36.68
N SER A 6 -16.42 -56.23 -36.19
CA SER A 6 -16.43 -54.82 -35.88
C SER A 6 -15.65 -54.55 -34.59
N ARG A 7 -14.56 -53.79 -34.67
CA ARG A 7 -13.82 -53.28 -33.49
C ARG A 7 -14.40 -51.93 -33.11
N LEU A 8 -15.07 -51.89 -31.96
CA LEU A 8 -15.59 -50.70 -31.34
C LEU A 8 -14.40 -49.91 -30.70
N LEU A 9 -14.06 -48.79 -31.27
CA LEU A 9 -13.02 -47.88 -30.74
C LEU A 9 -13.69 -46.94 -29.71
N ILE A 10 -13.46 -47.17 -28.43
CA ILE A 10 -13.93 -46.30 -27.35
C ILE A 10 -12.94 -45.14 -27.26
N PHE A 11 -13.34 -43.94 -27.71
CA PHE A 11 -12.64 -42.70 -27.46
C PHE A 11 -12.96 -42.24 -26.02
N LEU A 12 -11.98 -42.38 -25.11
CA LEU A 12 -11.97 -41.71 -23.82
C LEU A 12 -11.69 -40.24 -24.03
N LEU A 13 -12.71 -39.40 -24.05
CA LEU A 13 -12.57 -37.95 -23.95
C LEU A 13 -12.17 -37.61 -22.50
N SER A 14 -10.91 -37.33 -22.29
CA SER A 14 -10.42 -36.75 -21.06
C SER A 14 -10.92 -35.30 -20.98
N PHE A 15 -11.95 -35.04 -20.19
CA PHE A 15 -12.39 -33.72 -19.82
C PHE A 15 -11.30 -33.10 -18.88
N TYR A 16 -10.42 -32.30 -19.41
CA TYR A 16 -9.65 -31.37 -18.59
C TYR A 16 -10.61 -30.28 -18.10
N ALA A 17 -11.04 -30.40 -16.86
CA ALA A 17 -11.74 -29.30 -16.17
C ALA A 17 -10.75 -28.15 -16.02
N THR A 18 -10.80 -27.17 -16.93
CA THR A 18 -10.18 -25.87 -16.73
C THR A 18 -10.93 -25.20 -15.59
N ALA A 19 -10.34 -25.20 -14.39
CA ALA A 19 -10.85 -24.41 -13.27
C ALA A 19 -10.93 -22.96 -13.73
N ALA A 20 -12.14 -22.44 -13.92
CA ALA A 20 -12.39 -21.07 -14.26
C ALA A 20 -11.90 -20.21 -13.08
N ILE A 21 -10.87 -19.39 -13.31
CA ILE A 21 -10.42 -18.36 -12.37
C ILE A 21 -11.45 -17.24 -12.47
N ALA A 22 -12.51 -17.33 -11.70
CA ALA A 22 -13.47 -16.24 -11.57
C ALA A 22 -12.78 -15.11 -10.79
N GLY A 23 -12.45 -13.99 -11.46
CA GLY A 23 -12.04 -12.76 -10.81
C GLY A 23 -10.72 -12.77 -10.03
N GLY A 24 -9.78 -13.70 -10.28
CA GLY A 24 -8.43 -13.65 -9.67
C GLY A 24 -8.30 -14.36 -8.32
N VAL A 25 -9.35 -14.97 -7.79
CA VAL A 25 -9.30 -15.80 -6.56
C VAL A 25 -9.43 -17.28 -6.93
N PRO A 26 -8.46 -18.16 -6.58
CA PRO A 26 -8.56 -19.60 -6.81
C PRO A 26 -9.73 -20.22 -6.07
N ALA A 27 -10.32 -21.30 -6.61
CA ALA A 27 -11.41 -22.05 -5.96
C ALA A 27 -11.02 -22.59 -4.56
N SER A 28 -9.74 -22.87 -4.32
CA SER A 28 -9.20 -23.27 -3.02
C SER A 28 -9.22 -22.14 -1.97
N CYS A 29 -9.52 -20.92 -2.38
CA CYS A 29 -9.63 -19.75 -1.51
C CYS A 29 -11.09 -19.39 -1.18
N VAL A 30 -12.03 -20.23 -1.52
CA VAL A 30 -13.44 -20.02 -1.15
C VAL A 30 -13.69 -20.66 0.22
N ALA A 31 -14.05 -19.85 1.20
CA ALA A 31 -14.35 -20.28 2.56
C ALA A 31 -15.50 -19.46 3.14
N ASN A 32 -16.33 -20.10 3.95
CA ASN A 32 -17.42 -19.42 4.65
C ASN A 32 -17.12 -19.37 6.16
N ASN A 33 -17.63 -18.36 6.83
CA ASN A 33 -17.48 -18.14 8.28
C ASN A 33 -16.03 -17.92 8.77
N ILE A 34 -15.14 -17.47 7.89
CA ILE A 34 -13.79 -17.01 8.26
C ILE A 34 -13.75 -15.49 8.22
N LYS A 35 -13.16 -14.91 9.24
CA LYS A 35 -12.95 -13.46 9.36
C LYS A 35 -11.48 -13.16 9.60
N LEU A 36 -10.85 -12.47 8.66
CA LEU A 36 -9.46 -12.02 8.77
C LEU A 36 -9.38 -10.66 9.44
N GLN A 37 -8.49 -10.53 10.41
CA GLN A 37 -8.10 -9.26 11.01
C GLN A 37 -6.95 -8.67 10.21
N VAL A 38 -7.18 -7.57 9.51
CA VAL A 38 -6.18 -6.95 8.64
C VAL A 38 -5.87 -5.53 9.11
N ILE A 39 -4.59 -5.20 9.23
CA ILE A 39 -4.18 -3.82 9.44
C ILE A 39 -3.39 -3.32 8.24
N THR A 40 -3.79 -2.16 7.71
CA THR A 40 -3.13 -1.52 6.57
C THR A 40 -2.65 -0.11 6.91
N SER A 41 -1.49 0.24 6.39
CA SER A 41 -1.01 1.62 6.49
C SER A 41 -1.61 2.51 5.38
N GLY A 42 -1.56 3.82 5.62
CA GLY A 42 -2.20 4.82 4.77
C GLY A 42 -1.83 4.71 3.30
N GLY A 43 -0.57 4.40 3.00
CA GLY A 43 -0.10 4.35 1.61
C GLY A 43 -0.76 3.30 0.72
N PHE A 44 -1.33 2.23 1.30
CA PHE A 44 -2.12 1.24 0.55
C PHE A 44 -3.63 1.32 0.84
N ALA A 45 -4.05 2.14 1.80
CA ALA A 45 -5.42 2.17 2.32
C ALA A 45 -6.47 2.46 1.23
N ALA A 46 -6.21 3.42 0.33
CA ALA A 46 -7.15 3.80 -0.72
C ALA A 46 -7.44 2.65 -1.71
N ALA A 47 -6.41 1.88 -2.09
CA ALA A 47 -6.58 0.68 -2.90
C ALA A 47 -7.28 -0.43 -2.10
N TYR A 48 -6.85 -0.65 -0.87
CA TYR A 48 -7.36 -1.71 -0.01
C TYR A 48 -8.86 -1.56 0.26
N GLN A 49 -9.35 -0.34 0.54
CA GLN A 49 -10.76 -0.06 0.76
C GLN A 49 -11.66 -0.43 -0.43
N GLN A 50 -11.13 -0.37 -1.66
CA GLN A 50 -11.85 -0.79 -2.86
C GLN A 50 -11.72 -2.31 -3.11
N LEU A 51 -10.58 -2.91 -2.74
CA LEU A 51 -10.27 -4.31 -3.04
C LEU A 51 -10.81 -5.29 -1.99
N ALA A 52 -10.84 -4.92 -0.71
CA ALA A 52 -11.28 -5.81 0.37
C ALA A 52 -12.74 -6.27 0.20
N PRO A 53 -13.72 -5.40 -0.14
CA PRO A 53 -15.09 -5.85 -0.42
C PRO A 53 -15.18 -6.78 -1.62
N GLN A 54 -14.36 -6.55 -2.66
CA GLN A 54 -14.33 -7.42 -3.84
C GLN A 54 -13.76 -8.81 -3.50
N PHE A 55 -12.70 -8.84 -2.69
CA PHE A 55 -12.15 -10.11 -2.19
C PHE A 55 -13.20 -10.89 -1.38
N THR A 56 -13.90 -10.24 -0.46
CA THR A 56 -14.99 -10.89 0.32
C THR A 56 -16.08 -11.43 -0.59
N ALA A 57 -16.51 -10.67 -1.59
CA ALA A 57 -17.53 -11.11 -2.54
C ALA A 57 -17.09 -12.33 -3.38
N LEU A 58 -15.81 -12.45 -3.71
CA LEU A 58 -15.25 -13.53 -4.51
C LEU A 58 -14.91 -14.78 -3.70
N SER A 59 -14.51 -14.62 -2.44
CA SER A 59 -13.98 -15.71 -1.60
C SER A 59 -14.94 -16.19 -0.51
N GLY A 60 -15.91 -15.35 -0.10
CA GLY A 60 -16.72 -15.57 1.10
C GLY A 60 -15.97 -15.31 2.42
N ILE A 61 -14.68 -14.96 2.37
CA ILE A 61 -13.87 -14.64 3.55
C ILE A 61 -14.15 -13.20 3.95
N GLU A 62 -14.65 -12.98 5.15
CA GLU A 62 -14.83 -11.62 5.68
C GLU A 62 -13.49 -10.99 6.06
N VAL A 63 -13.42 -9.66 5.94
CA VAL A 63 -12.23 -8.90 6.31
C VAL A 63 -12.60 -7.76 7.25
N GLU A 64 -12.07 -7.80 8.47
CA GLU A 64 -12.14 -6.70 9.41
C GLU A 64 -10.87 -5.86 9.33
N THR A 65 -11.04 -4.57 9.00
CA THR A 65 -9.94 -3.68 8.67
C THR A 65 -9.63 -2.69 9.77
N SER A 66 -8.37 -2.61 10.15
CA SER A 66 -7.79 -1.56 10.97
C SER A 66 -6.80 -0.72 10.16
N PHE A 67 -6.60 0.52 10.60
CA PHE A 67 -5.63 1.43 9.99
C PHE A 67 -4.58 1.86 11.00
N GLY A 68 -3.34 2.07 10.52
CA GLY A 68 -2.24 2.57 11.33
C GLY A 68 -1.06 3.00 10.48
N SER A 69 -0.17 3.84 10.99
CA SER A 69 1.03 4.20 10.23
C SER A 69 2.03 3.04 10.16
N SER A 70 2.81 2.95 9.06
CA SER A 70 3.86 1.93 8.91
C SER A 70 4.98 2.06 9.94
N SER A 71 5.18 3.24 10.51
CA SER A 71 6.26 3.56 11.44
C SER A 71 5.87 4.75 12.31
N GLY A 72 6.72 5.10 13.26
CA GLY A 72 6.47 6.14 14.23
C GLY A 72 6.09 5.57 15.60
N GLY A 73 6.09 6.43 16.62
CA GLY A 73 5.77 6.10 18.00
C GLY A 73 4.32 6.44 18.40
N ALA A 74 3.49 6.84 17.44
CA ALA A 74 2.09 7.13 17.73
C ALA A 74 1.35 5.86 18.19
N PRO A 75 0.42 5.94 19.16
CA PRO A 75 -0.25 4.78 19.71
C PRO A 75 -1.02 3.94 18.67
N ASP A 76 -1.44 4.55 17.57
CA ASP A 76 -2.15 3.93 16.45
C ASP A 76 -1.24 3.33 15.38
N SER A 77 0.09 3.52 15.49
CA SER A 77 1.03 2.92 14.54
C SER A 77 1.03 1.40 14.63
N ILE A 78 1.23 0.73 13.50
CA ILE A 78 1.24 -0.74 13.43
C ILE A 78 2.25 -1.34 14.41
N PRO A 79 3.51 -0.85 14.52
CA PRO A 79 4.46 -1.39 15.49
C PRO A 79 3.99 -1.25 16.94
N GLU A 80 3.41 -0.12 17.34
CA GLU A 80 2.94 0.09 18.71
C GLU A 80 1.70 -0.76 19.05
N ARG A 81 0.81 -1.00 18.10
CA ARG A 81 -0.34 -1.89 18.26
C ARG A 81 0.10 -3.34 18.44
N LEU A 82 1.08 -3.81 17.66
CA LEU A 82 1.65 -5.15 17.83
C LEU A 82 2.38 -5.33 19.18
N LYS A 83 3.08 -4.31 19.66
CA LYS A 83 3.70 -4.33 21.01
C LYS A 83 2.66 -4.49 22.13
N ARG A 84 1.46 -3.97 21.93
CA ARG A 84 0.31 -4.16 22.86
C ARG A 84 -0.40 -5.50 22.66
N SER A 85 0.16 -6.40 21.84
CA SER A 85 -0.40 -7.71 21.52
C SER A 85 -1.78 -7.65 20.86
N GLU A 86 -2.09 -6.57 20.12
CA GLU A 86 -3.29 -6.53 19.29
C GLU A 86 -3.16 -7.58 18.18
N HIS A 87 -4.22 -8.35 17.98
CA HIS A 87 -4.23 -9.46 17.02
C HIS A 87 -4.53 -8.98 15.60
N PHE A 88 -3.70 -9.41 14.66
CA PHE A 88 -3.92 -9.26 13.24
C PHE A 88 -3.46 -10.52 12.51
N ASP A 89 -4.16 -10.90 11.43
CA ASP A 89 -3.75 -11.98 10.55
C ASP A 89 -2.79 -11.47 9.45
N VAL A 90 -3.09 -10.27 8.91
CA VAL A 90 -2.31 -9.69 7.80
C VAL A 90 -1.89 -8.26 8.13
N LEU A 91 -0.62 -7.97 7.89
CA LEU A 91 -0.04 -6.63 7.92
C LEU A 91 0.19 -6.14 6.50
N ILE A 92 -0.23 -4.89 6.19
CA ILE A 92 0.07 -4.23 4.91
C ILE A 92 0.72 -2.88 5.22
N MET A 93 2.01 -2.75 4.92
CA MET A 93 2.79 -1.58 5.33
C MET A 93 4.04 -1.39 4.46
N SER A 94 4.81 -0.31 4.70
CA SER A 94 6.07 -0.13 3.98
C SER A 94 7.01 -1.32 4.20
N ARG A 95 7.64 -1.81 3.14
CA ARG A 95 8.53 -2.97 3.17
C ARG A 95 9.61 -2.84 4.25
N SER A 96 10.28 -1.68 4.32
CA SER A 96 11.34 -1.46 5.31
C SER A 96 10.87 -1.56 6.76
N SER A 97 9.61 -1.22 7.06
CA SER A 97 9.03 -1.41 8.39
C SER A 97 8.60 -2.85 8.62
N LEU A 98 8.06 -3.50 7.58
CA LEU A 98 7.71 -4.92 7.63
C LEU A 98 8.94 -5.81 7.85
N ASP A 99 10.08 -5.48 7.21
CA ASP A 99 11.35 -6.21 7.39
C ASP A 99 11.83 -6.13 8.86
N ARG A 100 11.67 -4.96 9.52
CA ARG A 100 11.98 -4.84 10.96
C ARG A 100 11.06 -5.70 11.83
N LEU A 101 9.77 -5.78 11.51
CA LEU A 101 8.82 -6.62 12.23
C LEU A 101 9.09 -8.12 11.99
N THR A 102 9.53 -8.48 10.78
CA THR A 102 9.97 -9.84 10.46
C THR A 102 11.19 -10.24 11.31
N ALA A 103 12.20 -9.37 11.37
CA ALA A 103 13.39 -9.58 12.21
C ALA A 103 13.05 -9.65 13.70
N ALA A 104 11.99 -8.97 14.14
CA ALA A 104 11.50 -9.02 15.53
C ALA A 104 10.53 -10.20 15.81
N GLY A 105 10.28 -11.10 14.84
CA GLY A 105 9.48 -12.30 15.02
C GLY A 105 7.95 -12.12 14.93
N TYR A 106 7.45 -10.94 14.51
CA TYR A 106 6.01 -10.70 14.38
C TYR A 106 5.40 -11.28 13.11
N VAL A 107 6.21 -11.72 12.15
CA VAL A 107 5.77 -12.12 10.80
C VAL A 107 6.29 -13.52 10.48
N ILE A 108 5.44 -14.34 9.86
CA ILE A 108 5.83 -15.65 9.33
C ILE A 108 6.87 -15.43 8.21
N PRO A 109 8.09 -15.98 8.31
CA PRO A 109 9.06 -15.96 7.23
C PRO A 109 8.44 -16.43 5.90
N ASP A 110 8.86 -15.87 4.78
CA ASP A 110 8.41 -16.22 3.42
C ASP A 110 6.92 -15.98 3.11
N SER A 111 6.16 -15.41 4.07
CA SER A 111 4.78 -14.99 3.80
C SER A 111 4.68 -13.66 3.08
N ARG A 112 5.77 -12.85 3.06
CA ARG A 112 5.79 -11.53 2.46
C ARG A 112 5.57 -11.56 0.96
N ARG A 113 4.77 -10.60 0.46
CA ARG A 113 4.63 -10.27 -0.96
C ARG A 113 4.66 -8.77 -1.14
N ASN A 114 5.43 -8.32 -2.13
CA ASN A 114 5.42 -6.92 -2.56
C ASN A 114 4.13 -6.67 -3.34
N LEU A 115 3.45 -5.57 -3.04
CA LEU A 115 2.16 -5.22 -3.64
C LEU A 115 2.29 -4.09 -4.65
N VAL A 116 2.85 -2.96 -4.20
CA VAL A 116 2.88 -1.72 -4.99
C VAL A 116 4.07 -0.85 -4.64
N GLU A 117 4.43 0.01 -5.57
CA GLU A 117 5.26 1.19 -5.32
C GLU A 117 4.42 2.45 -5.20
N SER A 118 4.84 3.35 -4.32
CA SER A 118 4.21 4.64 -4.09
C SER A 118 5.24 5.76 -4.11
N LEU A 119 4.89 6.88 -4.72
CA LEU A 119 5.71 8.07 -4.81
C LEU A 119 5.24 9.14 -3.82
N ILE A 120 6.17 10.03 -3.46
CA ILE A 120 5.89 11.20 -2.62
C ILE A 120 5.34 12.31 -3.51
N GLY A 121 4.23 12.91 -3.09
CA GLY A 121 3.63 14.06 -3.72
C GLY A 121 3.51 15.26 -2.79
N MET A 122 3.26 16.41 -3.39
CA MET A 122 2.91 17.65 -2.71
C MET A 122 1.41 17.90 -2.83
N ALA A 123 0.82 18.45 -1.78
CA ALA A 123 -0.55 18.96 -1.75
C ALA A 123 -0.58 20.40 -1.27
N VAL A 124 -1.56 21.15 -1.78
CA VAL A 124 -1.99 22.47 -1.28
C VAL A 124 -3.48 22.44 -0.98
N LYS A 125 -3.99 23.44 -0.30
CA LYS A 125 -5.43 23.58 -0.08
C LYS A 125 -6.15 23.77 -1.43
N GLU A 126 -7.33 23.21 -1.58
CA GLU A 126 -8.18 23.44 -2.77
C GLU A 126 -8.45 24.93 -2.94
N GLY A 127 -8.32 25.41 -4.19
CA GLY A 127 -8.43 26.84 -4.53
C GLY A 127 -7.14 27.64 -4.36
N ALA A 128 -6.11 27.12 -3.67
CA ALA A 128 -4.81 27.79 -3.61
C ALA A 128 -4.06 27.71 -4.96
N ALA A 129 -3.15 28.65 -5.18
CA ALA A 129 -2.25 28.64 -6.33
C ALA A 129 -1.46 27.32 -6.34
N LYS A 130 -1.31 26.72 -7.53
CA LYS A 130 -0.50 25.52 -7.68
C LYS A 130 0.98 25.89 -7.81
N PRO A 131 1.83 25.49 -6.83
CA PRO A 131 3.26 25.79 -6.90
C PRO A 131 3.93 25.05 -8.07
N ASP A 132 5.02 25.61 -8.59
CA ASP A 132 5.89 24.92 -9.53
C ASP A 132 6.91 24.08 -8.77
N ILE A 133 6.81 22.77 -8.90
CA ILE A 133 7.77 21.79 -8.35
C ILE A 133 8.38 20.92 -9.44
N SER A 134 8.35 21.37 -10.70
CA SER A 134 8.77 20.58 -11.86
C SER A 134 10.28 20.34 -11.92
N THR A 135 11.07 21.21 -11.32
CA THR A 135 12.53 21.12 -11.28
C THR A 135 13.06 21.06 -9.85
N HIS A 136 14.29 20.59 -9.71
CA HIS A 136 15.00 20.60 -8.42
C HIS A 136 15.05 22.01 -7.80
N LYS A 137 15.38 23.01 -8.62
CA LYS A 137 15.46 24.41 -8.15
C LYS A 137 14.11 24.95 -7.73
N ALA A 138 13.08 24.78 -8.57
CA ALA A 138 11.73 25.24 -8.27
C ALA A 138 11.17 24.59 -6.99
N PHE A 139 11.42 23.29 -6.80
CA PHE A 139 11.04 22.59 -5.57
C PHE A 139 11.71 23.18 -4.31
N ILE A 140 13.01 23.51 -4.38
CA ILE A 140 13.72 24.14 -3.25
C ILE A 140 13.19 25.54 -3.01
N ASP A 141 13.01 26.33 -4.06
CA ASP A 141 12.51 27.71 -3.95
C ASP A 141 11.13 27.72 -3.28
N GLU A 142 10.25 26.79 -3.64
CA GLU A 142 8.93 26.64 -3.04
C GLU A 142 9.00 26.30 -1.55
N LEU A 143 9.86 25.34 -1.16
CA LEU A 143 10.08 25.01 0.25
C LEU A 143 10.63 26.19 1.06
N MET A 144 11.45 27.03 0.44
CA MET A 144 12.02 28.22 1.09
C MET A 144 10.98 29.33 1.26
N GLN A 145 10.03 29.46 0.32
CA GLN A 145 9.02 30.54 0.32
C GLN A 145 7.79 30.17 1.17
N ALA A 146 7.39 28.90 1.20
CA ALA A 146 6.20 28.44 1.93
C ALA A 146 6.21 28.93 3.39
N GLU A 147 5.07 29.39 3.88
CA GLU A 147 4.88 29.85 5.27
C GLU A 147 4.91 28.68 6.25
N SER A 148 4.37 27.51 5.85
CA SER A 148 4.34 26.31 6.68
C SER A 148 4.34 25.05 5.84
N ILE A 149 5.01 24.00 6.35
CA ILE A 149 5.23 22.72 5.67
C ILE A 149 4.74 21.58 6.55
N GLY A 150 3.81 20.77 6.04
CA GLY A 150 3.39 19.52 6.68
C GLY A 150 4.09 18.30 6.08
N TYR A 151 4.53 17.36 6.90
CA TYR A 151 5.07 16.09 6.43
C TYR A 151 4.69 14.92 7.35
N SER A 152 4.51 13.74 6.77
CA SER A 152 4.06 12.56 7.50
C SER A 152 5.11 12.06 8.50
N ALA A 153 4.68 11.55 9.64
CA ALA A 153 5.52 10.82 10.57
C ALA A 153 5.94 9.41 10.06
N SER A 154 5.37 8.95 8.93
CA SER A 154 5.64 7.65 8.33
C SER A 154 6.79 7.71 7.29
N ALA A 155 6.84 6.74 6.37
CA ALA A 155 7.98 6.50 5.48
C ALA A 155 8.38 7.71 4.63
N SER A 156 7.40 8.41 4.01
CA SER A 156 7.67 9.56 3.15
C SER A 156 8.26 10.74 3.92
N GLY A 157 7.65 11.12 5.03
CA GLY A 157 8.12 12.27 5.80
C GLY A 157 9.42 11.99 6.55
N THR A 158 9.65 10.74 7.00
CA THR A 158 10.95 10.34 7.53
C THR A 158 12.05 10.54 6.49
N TYR A 159 11.83 10.09 5.25
CA TYR A 159 12.80 10.32 4.18
C TYR A 159 13.06 11.81 3.92
N LEU A 160 12.00 12.61 3.84
CA LEU A 160 12.12 14.06 3.59
C LEU A 160 12.94 14.74 4.69
N SER A 161 12.57 14.54 5.95
CA SER A 161 13.14 15.30 7.08
C SER A 161 14.50 14.79 7.54
N THR A 162 14.81 13.49 7.38
CA THR A 162 16.07 12.92 7.88
C THR A 162 17.10 12.62 6.79
N VAL A 163 16.70 12.62 5.52
CA VAL A 163 17.59 12.32 4.40
C VAL A 163 17.60 13.44 3.37
N LEU A 164 16.44 13.74 2.75
CA LEU A 164 16.41 14.61 1.58
C LEU A 164 16.73 16.06 1.94
N TRP A 165 15.98 16.69 2.84
CA TRP A 165 16.15 18.10 3.19
C TRP A 165 17.50 18.40 3.84
N PRO A 166 18.07 17.55 4.72
CA PRO A 166 19.46 17.67 5.16
C PRO A 166 20.48 17.58 4.00
N LYS A 167 20.31 16.60 3.09
CA LYS A 167 21.20 16.46 1.90
C LYS A 167 21.15 17.66 0.97
N LEU A 168 20.00 18.32 0.86
CA LEU A 168 19.83 19.55 0.09
C LEU A 168 20.37 20.81 0.81
N GLY A 169 20.79 20.69 2.06
CA GLY A 169 21.29 21.81 2.87
C GLY A 169 20.21 22.83 3.25
N ILE A 170 18.93 22.43 3.23
CA ILE A 170 17.80 23.33 3.50
C ILE A 170 17.12 23.07 4.85
N TRP A 171 17.39 21.93 5.50
CA TRP A 171 16.69 21.56 6.73
C TRP A 171 16.75 22.65 7.81
N GLU A 172 17.92 23.18 8.07
CA GLU A 172 18.13 24.24 9.08
C GLU A 172 17.34 25.54 8.78
N LYS A 173 16.99 25.75 7.50
CA LYS A 173 16.23 26.91 7.06
C LYS A 173 14.73 26.72 7.11
N ILE A 174 14.24 25.47 7.04
CA ILE A 174 12.81 25.18 6.96
C ILE A 174 12.26 24.44 8.19
N HIS A 175 13.10 23.86 9.06
CA HIS A 175 12.64 23.03 10.17
C HIS A 175 11.69 23.77 11.13
N HIS A 176 11.92 25.06 11.39
CA HIS A 176 11.12 25.90 12.28
C HIS A 176 9.68 26.10 11.81
N LYS A 177 9.44 25.98 10.50
CA LYS A 177 8.12 26.07 9.86
C LYS A 177 7.59 24.72 9.36
N SER A 178 8.31 23.66 9.66
CA SER A 178 7.97 22.28 9.23
C SER A 178 7.34 21.50 10.38
N ARG A 179 6.12 21.03 10.16
CA ARG A 179 5.33 20.28 11.16
C ARG A 179 5.25 18.80 10.78
N ARG A 180 5.69 17.94 11.67
CA ARG A 180 5.50 16.49 11.57
C ARG A 180 4.10 16.11 12.00
N ILE A 181 3.35 15.44 11.13
CA ILE A 181 1.96 15.02 11.36
C ILE A 181 1.95 13.54 11.74
N GLU A 182 1.43 13.22 12.93
CA GLU A 182 1.53 11.88 13.54
C GLU A 182 0.39 10.94 13.13
N SER A 183 -0.83 11.19 13.62
CA SER A 183 -1.94 10.23 13.57
C SER A 183 -3.03 10.57 12.55
N GLU A 184 -2.81 11.58 11.71
CA GLU A 184 -3.74 11.95 10.64
C GLU A 184 -3.03 12.09 9.28
N ARG A 185 -3.80 12.19 8.21
CA ARG A 185 -3.24 12.42 6.88
C ARG A 185 -2.79 13.87 6.74
N VAL A 186 -1.59 14.08 6.22
CA VAL A 186 -1.07 15.45 5.96
C VAL A 186 -2.01 16.22 5.04
N ALA A 187 -2.58 15.57 4.03
CA ALA A 187 -3.54 16.19 3.12
C ALA A 187 -4.79 16.72 3.84
N SER A 188 -5.25 16.09 4.93
CA SER A 188 -6.37 16.61 5.74
C SER A 188 -5.98 17.89 6.48
N VAL A 189 -4.74 17.96 6.97
CA VAL A 189 -4.19 19.17 7.63
C VAL A 189 -4.08 20.32 6.63
N VAL A 190 -3.63 20.03 5.40
CA VAL A 190 -3.57 20.98 4.28
C VAL A 190 -4.97 21.45 3.89
N ALA A 191 -5.94 20.54 3.77
CA ALA A 191 -7.32 20.87 3.39
C ALA A 191 -7.97 21.85 4.36
N ARG A 192 -7.70 21.72 5.66
CA ARG A 192 -8.17 22.67 6.68
C ARG A 192 -7.43 24.01 6.65
N GLY A 193 -6.23 24.05 6.03
CA GLY A 193 -5.37 25.23 6.00
C GLY A 193 -4.48 25.39 7.23
N ASP A 194 -4.29 24.32 8.01
CA ASP A 194 -3.41 24.32 9.19
C ASP A 194 -1.92 24.34 8.81
N VAL A 195 -1.59 23.93 7.57
CA VAL A 195 -0.31 24.12 6.89
C VAL A 195 -0.55 24.51 5.43
N GLU A 196 0.35 25.28 4.86
CA GLU A 196 0.23 25.78 3.48
C GLU A 196 0.48 24.69 2.46
N ILE A 197 1.59 23.98 2.58
CA ILE A 197 1.97 22.87 1.71
C ILE A 197 2.18 21.60 2.51
N GLY A 198 1.89 20.45 1.91
CA GLY A 198 2.02 19.17 2.59
C GLY A 198 2.60 18.08 1.71
N PHE A 199 3.35 17.17 2.33
CA PHE A 199 4.01 16.05 1.66
C PHE A 199 3.60 14.71 2.26
N GLN A 200 3.13 13.80 1.39
CA GLN A 200 2.70 12.46 1.76
C GLN A 200 2.81 11.53 0.55
N GLN A 201 2.50 10.24 0.71
CA GLN A 201 2.31 9.35 -0.43
C GLN A 201 1.16 9.88 -1.31
N ILE A 202 1.31 9.82 -2.63
CA ILE A 202 0.29 10.31 -3.59
C ILE A 202 -1.07 9.66 -3.32
N SER A 203 -1.08 8.35 -3.04
CA SER A 203 -2.29 7.58 -2.73
C SER A 203 -3.01 8.02 -1.44
N GLU A 204 -2.34 8.75 -0.57
CA GLU A 204 -2.92 9.31 0.64
C GLU A 204 -3.43 10.75 0.43
N ILE A 205 -2.94 11.44 -0.61
CA ILE A 205 -3.36 12.80 -0.97
C ILE A 205 -4.66 12.75 -1.82
N LEU A 206 -4.66 11.92 -2.86
CA LEU A 206 -5.72 11.91 -3.87
C LEU A 206 -7.15 11.74 -3.33
N PRO A 207 -7.41 10.94 -2.27
CA PRO A 207 -8.78 10.75 -1.76
C PRO A 207 -9.26 11.85 -0.81
N ILE A 208 -8.46 12.89 -0.52
CA ILE A 208 -8.80 13.90 0.48
C ILE A 208 -9.46 15.10 -0.18
N GLU A 209 -10.75 15.28 0.10
CA GLU A 209 -11.50 16.47 -0.30
C GLU A 209 -10.92 17.72 0.36
N GLY A 210 -10.89 18.83 -0.37
CA GLY A 210 -10.33 20.10 0.07
C GLY A 210 -8.79 20.18 -0.02
N ALA A 211 -8.11 19.10 -0.38
CA ALA A 211 -6.69 19.10 -0.71
C ALA A 211 -6.49 18.90 -2.23
N LYS A 212 -5.68 19.75 -2.83
CA LYS A 212 -5.31 19.68 -4.25
C LYS A 212 -3.94 19.05 -4.42
N PHE A 213 -3.88 17.96 -5.15
CA PHE A 213 -2.61 17.36 -5.53
C PHE A 213 -1.86 18.25 -6.53
N VAL A 214 -0.66 18.68 -6.17
CA VAL A 214 0.21 19.52 -7.01
C VAL A 214 0.94 18.66 -8.04
N GLY A 215 1.56 17.58 -7.60
CA GLY A 215 2.36 16.69 -8.41
C GLY A 215 3.27 15.83 -7.55
N PRO A 216 3.97 14.84 -8.16
CA PRO A 216 5.08 14.16 -7.50
C PRO A 216 6.23 15.15 -7.28
N ILE A 217 7.03 14.96 -6.23
CA ILE A 217 8.30 15.70 -6.12
C ILE A 217 9.22 15.31 -7.29
N PRO A 218 10.22 16.13 -7.67
CA PRO A 218 11.07 15.85 -8.83
C PRO A 218 11.68 14.45 -8.77
N ASN A 219 11.74 13.76 -9.90
CA ASN A 219 12.21 12.37 -9.98
C ASN A 219 13.62 12.16 -9.41
N THR A 220 14.52 13.15 -9.57
CA THR A 220 15.88 13.12 -9.00
C THR A 220 15.93 13.22 -7.47
N LEU A 221 14.84 13.65 -6.85
CA LEU A 221 14.66 13.79 -5.41
C LEU A 221 13.69 12.74 -4.85
N GLN A 222 13.08 11.96 -5.71
CA GLN A 222 12.05 11.00 -5.35
C GLN A 222 12.66 9.79 -4.63
N LYS A 223 11.89 9.25 -3.70
CA LYS A 223 12.12 7.91 -3.14
C LYS A 223 10.84 7.12 -3.28
N SER A 224 10.86 6.10 -4.11
CA SER A 224 9.77 5.13 -4.16
C SER A 224 9.69 4.37 -2.84
N THR A 225 8.47 4.22 -2.32
CA THR A 225 8.18 3.40 -1.15
C THR A 225 7.49 2.13 -1.62
N LEU A 226 8.14 0.99 -1.41
CA LEU A 226 7.55 -0.32 -1.64
C LEU A 226 6.62 -0.68 -0.48
N PHE A 227 5.35 -0.98 -0.78
CA PHE A 227 4.39 -1.52 0.18
C PHE A 227 4.24 -3.01 -0.02
N SER A 228 4.26 -3.73 1.09
CA SER A 228 4.20 -5.19 1.11
C SER A 228 3.16 -5.68 2.11
N ALA A 229 2.63 -6.86 1.87
CA ALA A 229 1.79 -7.59 2.81
C ALA A 229 2.53 -8.80 3.36
N ALA A 230 2.22 -9.19 4.60
CA ALA A 230 2.70 -10.43 5.20
C ALA A 230 1.73 -10.96 6.25
N ILE A 231 1.84 -12.23 6.58
CA ILE A 231 1.04 -12.93 7.58
C ILE A 231 1.75 -12.81 8.92
N THR A 232 1.02 -12.49 9.98
CA THR A 232 1.58 -12.43 11.33
C THR A 232 1.89 -13.83 11.86
N SER A 233 2.89 -13.92 12.74
CA SER A 233 3.24 -15.20 13.42
C SER A 233 2.14 -15.70 14.37
N GLN A 234 1.18 -14.85 14.73
CA GLN A 234 0.04 -15.19 15.60
C GLN A 234 -1.23 -15.56 14.83
N SER A 235 -1.22 -15.49 13.48
CA SER A 235 -2.40 -15.80 12.67
C SER A 235 -2.77 -17.28 12.78
N GLY A 236 -4.04 -17.54 13.11
CA GLY A 236 -4.67 -18.86 12.99
C GLY A 236 -5.23 -19.16 11.59
N ASN A 237 -5.30 -18.15 10.71
CA ASN A 237 -5.96 -18.21 9.40
C ASN A 237 -4.94 -18.07 8.25
N VAL A 238 -3.83 -18.82 8.32
CA VAL A 238 -2.68 -18.67 7.41
C VAL A 238 -3.06 -18.92 5.94
N ALA A 239 -3.91 -19.89 5.66
CA ALA A 239 -4.33 -20.22 4.30
C ALA A 239 -5.17 -19.09 3.69
N GLU A 240 -6.14 -18.58 4.44
CA GLU A 240 -7.04 -17.51 4.03
C GLU A 240 -6.30 -16.17 3.91
N ALA A 241 -5.38 -15.89 4.84
CA ALA A 241 -4.49 -14.73 4.77
C ALA A 241 -3.62 -14.76 3.50
N ARG A 242 -3.12 -15.95 3.12
CA ARG A 242 -2.38 -16.13 1.87
C ARG A 242 -3.25 -15.91 0.64
N CYS A 243 -4.53 -16.32 0.69
CA CYS A 243 -5.50 -16.06 -0.38
C CYS A 243 -5.70 -14.55 -0.58
N LEU A 244 -5.89 -13.79 0.49
CA LEU A 244 -5.99 -12.32 0.43
C LEU A 244 -4.73 -11.70 -0.16
N ILE A 245 -3.55 -12.07 0.32
CA ILE A 245 -2.27 -11.53 -0.17
C ILE A 245 -2.07 -11.83 -1.66
N ASN A 246 -2.39 -13.05 -2.10
CA ASN A 246 -2.30 -13.44 -3.52
C ASN A 246 -3.27 -12.63 -4.39
N TYR A 247 -4.49 -12.39 -3.91
CA TYR A 247 -5.46 -11.54 -4.60
C TYR A 247 -4.93 -10.10 -4.73
N LEU A 248 -4.46 -9.50 -3.63
CA LEU A 248 -3.94 -8.12 -3.62
C LEU A 248 -2.69 -7.93 -4.48
N SER A 249 -1.91 -8.97 -4.72
CA SER A 249 -0.72 -8.97 -5.59
C SER A 249 -1.01 -9.44 -7.02
N SER A 250 -2.26 -9.77 -7.36
CA SER A 250 -2.62 -10.30 -8.66
C SER A 250 -2.72 -9.21 -9.74
N PRO A 251 -2.52 -9.55 -11.02
CA PRO A 251 -2.76 -8.61 -12.13
C PRO A 251 -4.19 -8.08 -12.22
N ALA A 252 -5.17 -8.82 -11.68
CA ALA A 252 -6.59 -8.46 -11.72
C ALA A 252 -6.88 -7.14 -11.00
N VAL A 253 -6.09 -6.77 -9.98
CA VAL A 253 -6.27 -5.54 -9.19
C VAL A 253 -5.52 -4.33 -9.74
N ALA A 254 -4.75 -4.49 -10.83
CA ALA A 254 -3.83 -3.47 -11.32
C ALA A 254 -4.51 -2.16 -11.74
N SER A 255 -5.73 -2.19 -12.25
CA SER A 255 -6.49 -0.99 -12.62
C SER A 255 -6.84 -0.15 -11.39
N ILE A 256 -7.30 -0.78 -10.32
CA ILE A 256 -7.63 -0.12 -9.05
C ILE A 256 -6.37 0.45 -8.40
N ILE A 257 -5.26 -0.29 -8.42
CA ILE A 257 -3.97 0.18 -7.93
C ILE A 257 -3.57 1.50 -8.62
N ARG A 258 -3.64 1.55 -9.96
CA ARG A 258 -3.27 2.75 -10.73
C ARG A 258 -4.23 3.92 -10.51
N SER A 259 -5.52 3.66 -10.36
CA SER A 259 -6.53 4.72 -10.17
C SER A 259 -6.36 5.51 -8.87
N VAL A 260 -5.68 4.93 -7.88
CA VAL A 260 -5.36 5.59 -6.60
C VAL A 260 -3.92 6.13 -6.54
N GLY A 261 -3.21 6.23 -7.67
CA GLY A 261 -1.87 6.80 -7.74
C GLY A 261 -0.74 5.89 -7.28
N LEU A 262 -0.97 4.57 -7.30
CA LEU A 262 0.03 3.54 -6.99
C LEU A 262 0.49 2.84 -8.27
N SER A 263 1.69 2.26 -8.24
CA SER A 263 2.23 1.43 -9.31
C SER A 263 2.24 -0.04 -8.90
N PRO A 264 1.55 -0.94 -9.62
CA PRO A 264 1.63 -2.38 -9.37
C PRO A 264 3.05 -2.88 -9.59
N ILE A 265 3.51 -3.84 -8.78
CA ILE A 265 4.79 -4.52 -9.00
C ILE A 265 4.70 -5.40 -10.23
N SER A 266 5.69 -5.31 -11.13
CA SER A 266 5.76 -6.19 -12.29
C SER A 266 6.17 -7.61 -11.87
N LYS A 267 5.68 -8.64 -12.61
CA LYS A 267 6.06 -10.05 -12.33
C LYS A 267 7.57 -10.30 -12.42
N LEU A 268 8.32 -9.48 -13.16
CA LEU A 268 9.78 -9.61 -13.28
C LEU A 268 10.53 -9.20 -12.02
N GLU A 269 10.00 -8.24 -11.25
CA GLU A 269 10.62 -7.78 -9.98
C GLU A 269 10.28 -8.67 -8.79
N ALA A 270 9.17 -9.43 -8.87
CA ALA A 270 8.76 -10.34 -7.80
C ALA A 270 9.62 -11.61 -7.67
N VAL A 271 10.54 -11.88 -8.63
CA VAL A 271 11.35 -13.11 -8.68
C VAL A 271 12.77 -12.91 -8.13
N TYR A 272 13.23 -11.68 -7.96
CA TYR A 272 14.62 -11.35 -7.57
C TYR A 272 14.77 -10.77 -6.16
N ASP A 273 13.76 -10.91 -5.28
CA ASP A 273 13.82 -10.47 -3.87
C ASP A 273 13.73 -11.63 -2.86
#